data_b38045f4815e6188bfedec7c4617edf6
#
_entry.id   b38045f4815e6188bfedec7c4617edf6
#
_cell.length_a   1.000
_cell.length_b   1.000
_cell.length_c   1.000
_cell.angle_alpha   90.00
_cell.angle_beta   90.00
_cell.angle_gamma   90.00
#
_symmetry.space_group_name_H-M   'P 1'
#
loop_
_entity.id
_entity.type
_entity.pdbx_description
1 polymer ?
#
loop_
_entity_poly.entity_id
_entity_poly.type
_entity_poly.pdbx_seq_one_letter_code
_entity_poly.pdbx_strand_id
1 'polypeptide(L)'
;MRIDELFWNDENVGHLWSAHQVTPDEIEEIIFGVEGEEPTYRIRRDGDFYCISGETGSGRLLNMVGELLENNRFRVFGARDMNQKELRAYRRGK
;
A
#
# COMPACT_ATOMS: atom_id res chain seq x y z
N MET A 1 -8.89 8.33 7.89
CA MET A 1 -7.84 8.97 7.05
C MET A 1 -8.24 8.87 5.58
N ARG A 2 -7.98 9.92 4.85
CA ARG A 2 -8.27 9.95 3.42
C ARG A 2 -6.98 10.16 2.64
N ILE A 3 -6.78 9.38 1.60
CA ILE A 3 -5.65 9.53 0.67
C ILE A 3 -6.22 9.95 -0.67
N ASP A 4 -5.90 11.16 -1.11
CA ASP A 4 -6.38 11.69 -2.39
C ASP A 4 -5.37 11.44 -3.50
N GLU A 5 -4.09 11.35 -3.16
CA GLU A 5 -3.02 11.26 -4.13
C GLU A 5 -1.82 10.53 -3.52
N LEU A 6 -1.12 9.75 -4.34
CA LEU A 6 0.15 9.14 -3.96
C LEU A 6 1.30 9.99 -4.50
N PHE A 7 2.30 10.20 -3.67
CA PHE A 7 3.48 10.96 -4.05
C PHE A 7 4.55 10.01 -4.60
N TRP A 8 4.99 10.25 -5.83
CA TRP A 8 6.02 9.45 -6.48
C TRP A 8 7.20 10.30 -6.92
N ASN A 9 8.41 9.76 -6.79
CA ASN A 9 9.62 10.28 -7.40
C ASN A 9 10.49 9.10 -7.82
N ASP A 10 11.55 9.35 -8.57
CA ASP A 10 12.39 8.28 -9.10
C ASP A 10 13.03 7.45 -7.99
N GLU A 11 13.36 8.09 -6.88
CA GLU A 11 14.00 7.41 -5.76
C GLU A 11 13.08 6.38 -5.12
N ASN A 12 11.85 6.76 -4.74
CA ASN A 12 10.96 5.80 -4.10
C ASN A 12 10.42 4.74 -5.06
N VAL A 13 10.20 5.09 -6.33
CA VAL A 13 9.82 4.11 -7.35
C VAL A 13 10.92 3.07 -7.54
N GLY A 14 12.16 3.52 -7.66
CA GLY A 14 13.31 2.63 -7.80
C GLY A 14 13.51 1.74 -6.58
N HIS A 15 13.32 2.28 -5.40
CA HIS A 15 13.44 1.52 -4.15
C HIS A 15 12.38 0.41 -4.07
N LEU A 16 11.14 0.70 -4.39
CA LEU A 16 10.07 -0.30 -4.39
C LEU A 16 10.39 -1.46 -5.32
N TRP A 17 10.86 -1.15 -6.52
CA TRP A 17 11.17 -2.19 -7.49
C TRP A 17 12.39 -3.00 -7.08
N SER A 18 13.51 -2.35 -6.69
CA SER A 18 14.76 -3.07 -6.40
C SER A 18 14.65 -3.92 -5.13
N ALA A 19 13.89 -3.47 -4.14
CA ALA A 19 13.76 -4.21 -2.89
C ALA A 19 12.79 -5.40 -3.00
N HIS A 20 11.63 -5.21 -3.63
CA HIS A 20 10.56 -6.22 -3.61
C HIS A 20 9.79 -6.34 -4.92
N GLN A 21 10.26 -5.74 -5.99
CA GLN A 21 9.62 -5.74 -7.31
C GLN A 21 8.15 -5.30 -7.23
N VAL A 22 7.90 -4.22 -6.50
CA VAL A 22 6.59 -3.59 -6.40
C VAL A 22 6.56 -2.37 -7.30
N THR A 23 5.47 -2.16 -8.02
CA THR A 23 5.30 -1.01 -8.92
C THR A 23 4.34 0.02 -8.35
N PRO A 24 4.45 1.29 -8.77
CA PRO A 24 3.45 2.30 -8.39
C PRO A 24 2.02 1.90 -8.74
N ASP A 25 1.81 1.27 -9.89
CA ASP A 25 0.48 0.84 -10.32
C ASP A 25 -0.14 -0.15 -9.32
N GLU A 26 0.67 -1.06 -8.77
CA GLU A 26 0.19 -2.01 -7.77
C GLU A 26 -0.28 -1.29 -6.50
N ILE A 27 0.47 -0.29 -6.07
CA ILE A 27 0.09 0.51 -4.89
C ILE A 27 -1.18 1.31 -5.16
N GLU A 28 -1.29 1.91 -6.34
CA GLU A 28 -2.46 2.67 -6.72
C GLU A 28 -3.72 1.80 -6.77
N GLU A 29 -3.59 0.56 -7.24
CA GLU A 29 -4.71 -0.39 -7.25
C GLU A 29 -5.21 -0.68 -5.83
N ILE A 30 -4.28 -0.81 -4.87
CA ILE A 30 -4.66 -1.06 -3.48
C ILE A 30 -5.38 0.16 -2.89
N ILE A 31 -4.85 1.35 -3.09
CA ILE A 31 -5.35 2.58 -2.44
C ILE A 31 -6.63 3.09 -3.11
N PHE A 32 -6.67 3.08 -4.44
CA PHE A 32 -7.79 3.67 -5.19
C PHE A 32 -8.74 2.64 -5.78
N GLY A 33 -8.39 1.35 -5.69
CA GLY A 33 -9.19 0.29 -6.29
C GLY A 33 -8.90 0.11 -7.76
N VAL A 34 -9.50 -0.92 -8.32
CA VAL A 34 -9.49 -1.17 -9.76
C VAL A 34 -10.86 -0.83 -10.32
N GLU A 35 -10.94 -0.63 -11.63
CA GLU A 35 -12.19 -0.24 -12.28
C GLU A 35 -13.31 -1.24 -11.94
N GLY A 36 -14.42 -0.70 -11.45
CA GLY A 36 -15.58 -1.50 -11.07
C GLY A 36 -15.55 -2.08 -9.68
N GLU A 37 -14.47 -1.86 -8.92
CA GLU A 37 -14.33 -2.38 -7.55
C GLU A 37 -13.91 -1.27 -6.61
N GLU A 38 -14.43 -1.30 -5.39
CA GLU A 38 -14.02 -0.36 -4.36
C GLU A 38 -12.78 -0.86 -3.64
N PRO A 39 -11.88 0.05 -3.21
CA PRO A 39 -10.71 -0.35 -2.45
C PRO A 39 -11.10 -0.93 -1.08
N THR A 40 -10.41 -1.98 -0.66
CA THR A 40 -10.70 -2.69 0.59
C THR A 40 -9.47 -2.81 1.48
N TYR A 41 -8.52 -1.89 1.36
CA TYR A 41 -7.31 -1.94 2.17
C TYR A 41 -7.61 -1.67 3.64
N ARG A 42 -6.70 -2.13 4.50
CA ARG A 42 -6.72 -1.85 5.92
C ARG A 42 -5.57 -0.93 6.26
N ILE A 43 -5.80 -0.05 7.23
CA ILE A 43 -4.79 0.91 7.64
C ILE A 43 -4.63 0.87 9.15
N ARG A 44 -3.38 0.96 9.60
CA ARG A 44 -3.04 1.02 11.02
C ARG A 44 -1.99 2.11 11.22
N ARG A 45 -2.22 2.96 12.20
CA ARG A 45 -1.24 3.97 12.56
C ARG A 45 -0.15 3.35 13.43
N ASP A 46 1.10 3.71 13.16
CA ASP A 46 2.27 3.25 13.91
C ASP A 46 3.19 4.45 14.14
N GLY A 47 3.01 5.13 15.28
CA GLY A 47 3.71 6.38 15.55
C GLY A 47 3.33 7.45 14.55
N ASP A 48 4.33 7.99 13.86
CA ASP A 48 4.12 9.02 12.84
C ASP A 48 3.84 8.44 11.45
N PHE A 49 3.82 7.11 11.33
CA PHE A 49 3.67 6.43 10.05
C PHE A 49 2.40 5.62 10.02
N TYR A 50 2.06 5.16 8.82
CA TYR A 50 0.89 4.30 8.60
C TYR A 50 1.32 3.02 7.89
N CYS A 51 0.75 1.90 8.34
CA CYS A 51 0.91 0.61 7.67
C CYS A 51 -0.39 0.29 6.96
N ILE A 52 -0.31 -0.02 5.68
CA ILE A 52 -1.48 -0.33 4.87
C ILE A 52 -1.31 -1.73 4.29
N SER A 53 -2.35 -2.55 4.43
CA SER A 53 -2.39 -3.91 3.91
C SER A 53 -3.51 -4.02 2.91
N GLY A 54 -3.24 -4.59 1.75
CA GLY A 54 -4.26 -4.72 0.73
C GLY A 54 -3.88 -5.66 -0.38
N GLU A 55 -4.80 -5.82 -1.32
CA GLU A 55 -4.69 -6.73 -2.43
C GLU A 55 -4.74 -5.95 -3.75
N THR A 56 -3.80 -6.25 -4.65
CA THR A 56 -3.79 -5.66 -6.00
C THR A 56 -4.89 -6.28 -6.85
N GLY A 57 -5.14 -5.69 -8.00
CA GLY A 57 -6.12 -6.23 -8.94
C GLY A 57 -5.81 -7.64 -9.43
N SER A 58 -4.55 -8.03 -9.44
CA SER A 58 -4.12 -9.38 -9.84
C SER A 58 -4.12 -10.37 -8.67
N GLY A 59 -4.44 -9.93 -7.46
CA GLY A 59 -4.49 -10.80 -6.28
C GLY A 59 -3.23 -10.85 -5.45
N ARG A 60 -2.24 -10.00 -5.74
CA ARG A 60 -1.02 -9.92 -4.93
C ARG A 60 -1.31 -9.20 -3.61
N LEU A 61 -0.92 -9.82 -2.50
CA LEU A 61 -1.18 -9.28 -1.16
C LEU A 61 0.06 -8.59 -0.63
N LEU A 62 -0.05 -7.29 -0.40
CA LEU A 62 1.08 -6.43 -0.02
C LEU A 62 0.83 -5.72 1.31
N ASN A 63 1.93 -5.50 2.04
CA ASN A 63 2.00 -4.56 3.14
C ASN A 63 2.88 -3.40 2.73
N MET A 64 2.46 -2.19 3.05
CA MET A 64 3.26 -1.00 2.77
C MET A 64 3.32 -0.11 4.00
N VAL A 65 4.36 0.70 4.09
CA VAL A 65 4.53 1.70 5.14
C VAL A 65 4.80 3.05 4.48
N GLY A 66 4.24 4.10 5.06
CA GLY A 66 4.45 5.45 4.53
C GLY A 66 3.93 6.51 5.47
N GLU A 67 3.94 7.74 4.98
CA GLU A 67 3.47 8.88 5.77
C GLU A 67 2.44 9.70 5.00
N LEU A 68 1.53 10.31 5.75
CA LEU A 68 0.55 11.23 5.20
C LEU A 68 1.15 12.62 5.13
N LEU A 69 1.19 13.19 3.93
CA LEU A 69 1.68 14.54 3.67
C LEU A 69 0.51 15.52 3.63
N GLU A 70 0.81 16.79 3.43
CA GLU A 70 -0.21 17.82 3.25
C GLU A 70 -1.11 17.52 2.05
N ASN A 71 -2.34 18.00 2.11
CA ASN A 71 -3.34 17.82 1.05
C ASN A 71 -3.73 16.37 0.80
N ASN A 72 -3.66 15.53 1.86
CA ASN A 72 -4.02 14.11 1.80
C ASN A 72 -3.21 13.33 0.76
N ARG A 73 -1.97 13.73 0.53
CA ARG A 73 -1.02 12.97 -0.26
C ARG A 73 -0.31 11.97 0.63
N PHE A 74 -0.06 10.80 0.11
CA PHE A 74 0.61 9.74 0.85
C PHE A 74 1.91 9.34 0.16
N ARG A 75 3.00 9.32 0.94
CA ARG A 75 4.31 8.92 0.44
C ARG A 75 4.65 7.53 0.95
N VAL A 76 4.80 6.58 0.06
CA VAL A 76 5.16 5.20 0.41
C VAL A 76 6.67 5.10 0.58
N PHE A 77 7.11 4.64 1.75
CA PHE A 77 8.54 4.39 2.01
C PHE A 77 8.97 3.02 1.52
N GLY A 78 8.10 2.03 1.65
CA GLY A 78 8.40 0.68 1.24
C GLY A 78 7.15 -0.16 1.16
N ALA A 79 7.23 -1.25 0.40
CA ALA A 79 6.15 -2.21 0.26
C ALA A 79 6.74 -3.58 -0.02
N ARG A 80 6.11 -4.62 0.47
CA ARG A 80 6.56 -5.99 0.28
C ARG A 80 5.37 -6.94 0.30
N ASP A 81 5.59 -8.15 -0.18
CA ASP A 81 4.59 -9.21 -0.06
C ASP A 81 4.35 -9.54 1.41
N MET A 82 3.11 -9.88 1.75
CA MET A 82 2.78 -10.34 3.09
C MET A 82 3.47 -11.66 3.38
N ASN A 83 3.98 -11.82 4.62
CA ASN A 83 4.48 -13.11 5.08
C ASN A 83 3.31 -13.99 5.54
N GLN A 84 3.59 -15.24 5.94
CA GLN A 84 2.53 -16.19 6.30
C GLN A 84 1.68 -15.72 7.49
N LYS A 85 2.31 -15.11 8.48
CA LYS A 85 1.61 -14.59 9.65
C LYS A 85 0.67 -13.46 9.26
N GLU A 86 1.14 -12.56 8.40
CA GLU A 86 0.36 -11.42 7.92
C GLU A 86 -0.80 -11.88 7.04
N LEU A 87 -0.58 -12.87 6.19
CA LEU A 87 -1.63 -13.45 5.36
C LEU A 87 -2.74 -14.04 6.22
N ARG A 88 -2.40 -14.78 7.25
CA ARG A 88 -3.40 -15.35 8.15
C ARG A 88 -4.20 -14.26 8.87
N ALA A 89 -3.53 -13.23 9.36
CA ALA A 89 -4.19 -12.12 10.04
C ALA A 89 -5.12 -11.35 9.09
N TYR A 90 -4.66 -11.10 7.89
CA TYR A 90 -5.45 -10.39 6.89
C TYR A 90 -6.71 -11.18 6.50
N ARG A 91 -6.57 -12.47 6.26
CA ARG A 91 -7.69 -13.34 5.87
C ARG A 91 -8.72 -13.51 6.98
N ARG A 92 -8.28 -13.57 8.24
CA ARG A 92 -9.19 -13.69 9.38
C ARG A 92 -10.09 -12.49 9.55
N GLY A 93 -9.60 -11.31 9.20
CA GLY A 93 -10.35 -10.09 9.36
C GLY A 93 -11.34 -9.79 8.25
N LYS A 94 -11.45 -10.65 7.26
CA LYS A 94 -12.37 -10.46 6.15
C LYS A 94 -13.79 -10.93 6.47
#